data_eb43683dc9483d944f43842980d9b74e
#
_entry.id   eb43683dc9483d944f43842980d9b74e
#
_cell.length_a   1.000
_cell.length_b   1.000
_cell.length_c   1.000
_cell.angle_alpha   90.00
_cell.angle_beta   90.00
_cell.angle_gamma   90.00
#
_symmetry.space_group_name_H-M   'P 1'
#
loop_
_entity.id
_entity.type
_entity.pdbx_description
1 polymer ?
#
loop_
_entity_poly.entity_id
_entity_poly.type
_entity_poly.pdbx_seq_one_letter_code
_entity_poly.pdbx_strand_id
1 'polypeptide(L)'
;GPVRGNSKVIQELERQFRGSGWNVIKVVWGRLWDPILAKDKKGHLQKIMDEVVDGEMQNFKAKGGAYTRENFFGKHPEALKLVKGLTDDEIYKLNRGGHDPYKVYAAYHEAVNHKGSPTVILALTTKGYGVGSREADNTTHQVKKLSLDNIKMFRDRFDIPVSYTHLTLPTIGC
;
A
#
# COMPACT_ATOMS: atom_id res chain seq x y z
N GLY A 1 1.81 -7.31 -8.34
CA GLY A 1 0.55 -6.65 -8.72
C GLY A 1 -0.59 -7.66 -8.78
N PRO A 2 -1.83 -7.22 -8.79
CA PRO A 2 -2.97 -8.13 -8.78
C PRO A 2 -3.04 -8.90 -10.12
N VAL A 3 -2.79 -10.19 -10.05
CA VAL A 3 -2.98 -11.09 -11.18
C VAL A 3 -4.47 -11.41 -11.37
N ARG A 4 -5.24 -11.28 -10.28
CA ARG A 4 -6.69 -11.49 -10.23
C ARG A 4 -7.35 -10.25 -9.63
N GLY A 5 -7.83 -9.33 -10.49
CA GLY A 5 -8.43 -8.06 -10.05
C GLY A 5 -9.68 -8.19 -9.18
N ASN A 6 -10.35 -9.34 -9.20
CA ASN A 6 -11.56 -9.66 -8.44
C ASN A 6 -11.31 -10.53 -7.20
N SER A 7 -10.06 -10.69 -6.77
CA SER A 7 -9.68 -11.44 -5.57
C SER A 7 -8.92 -10.55 -4.58
N LYS A 8 -8.60 -11.11 -3.42
CA LYS A 8 -7.82 -10.46 -2.37
C LYS A 8 -6.67 -11.39 -1.97
N VAL A 9 -5.58 -11.30 -2.70
CA VAL A 9 -4.42 -12.19 -2.59
C VAL A 9 -3.87 -12.27 -1.16
N ILE A 10 -3.85 -11.16 -0.43
CA ILE A 10 -3.34 -11.15 0.95
C ILE A 10 -4.18 -12.04 1.89
N GLN A 11 -5.50 -12.13 1.68
CA GLN A 11 -6.36 -13.02 2.46
C GLN A 11 -6.20 -14.48 2.04
N GLU A 12 -5.97 -14.73 0.77
CA GLU A 12 -5.69 -16.09 0.27
C GLU A 12 -4.38 -16.61 0.86
N LEU A 13 -3.32 -15.82 0.81
CA LEU A 13 -2.02 -16.15 1.40
C LEU A 13 -2.11 -16.33 2.93
N GLU A 14 -2.85 -15.46 3.63
CA GLU A 14 -3.08 -15.61 5.06
C GLU A 14 -3.66 -16.98 5.40
N ARG A 15 -4.71 -17.42 4.67
CA ARG A 15 -5.35 -18.72 4.90
C ARG A 15 -4.38 -19.87 4.67
N GLN A 16 -3.56 -19.80 3.60
CA GLN A 16 -2.58 -20.82 3.26
C GLN A 16 -1.51 -20.95 4.35
N PHE A 17 -0.91 -19.85 4.77
CA PHE A 17 0.13 -19.88 5.80
C PHE A 17 -0.42 -20.29 7.17
N ARG A 18 -1.60 -19.77 7.57
CA ARG A 18 -2.23 -20.21 8.82
C ARG A 18 -2.60 -21.69 8.79
N GLY A 19 -3.12 -22.17 7.65
CA GLY A 19 -3.43 -23.60 7.48
C GLY A 19 -2.20 -24.49 7.57
N SER A 20 -1.02 -23.97 7.29
CA SER A 20 0.27 -24.66 7.42
C SER A 20 0.95 -24.44 8.79
N GLY A 21 0.26 -23.86 9.76
CA GLY A 21 0.76 -23.65 11.12
C GLY A 21 1.69 -22.45 11.31
N TRP A 22 1.77 -21.53 10.34
CA TRP A 22 2.58 -20.31 10.47
C TRP A 22 1.86 -19.23 11.25
N ASN A 23 2.61 -18.46 12.03
CA ASN A 23 2.17 -17.15 12.50
C ASN A 23 2.14 -16.15 11.33
N VAL A 24 1.04 -15.41 11.18
CA VAL A 24 0.86 -14.47 10.05
C VAL A 24 0.63 -13.07 10.56
N ILE A 25 1.51 -12.15 10.16
CA ILE A 25 1.39 -10.72 10.42
C ILE A 25 1.05 -10.02 9.09
N LYS A 26 -0.06 -9.27 9.07
CA LYS A 26 -0.46 -8.48 7.89
C LYS A 26 -0.14 -7.00 8.09
N VAL A 27 0.63 -6.42 7.18
CA VAL A 27 0.99 -5.00 7.16
C VAL A 27 0.31 -4.34 5.97
N VAL A 28 -0.98 -4.04 6.11
CA VAL A 28 -1.85 -3.57 5.01
C VAL A 28 -1.99 -2.06 5.02
N TRP A 29 -2.39 -1.49 6.15
CA TRP A 29 -2.72 -0.09 6.30
C TRP A 29 -1.62 0.66 7.05
N GLY A 30 -1.18 1.81 6.50
CA GLY A 30 -0.20 2.67 7.15
C GLY A 30 -0.77 3.39 8.37
N ARG A 31 0.11 3.97 9.20
CA ARG A 31 -0.28 4.62 10.46
C ARG A 31 -1.25 5.78 10.33
N LEU A 32 -1.30 6.46 9.16
CA LEU A 32 -2.24 7.54 8.92
C LEU A 32 -3.70 7.07 8.88
N TRP A 33 -3.95 5.77 8.71
CA TRP A 33 -5.26 5.16 8.84
C TRP A 33 -5.71 4.98 10.29
N ASP A 34 -4.78 4.87 11.24
CA ASP A 34 -5.09 4.54 12.63
C ASP A 34 -6.07 5.53 13.28
N PRO A 35 -5.94 6.88 13.11
CA PRO A 35 -6.89 7.83 13.67
C PRO A 35 -8.29 7.74 13.04
N ILE A 36 -8.36 7.32 11.77
CA ILE A 36 -9.64 7.16 11.06
C ILE A 36 -10.32 5.88 11.55
N LEU A 37 -9.57 4.78 11.63
CA LEU A 37 -10.05 3.50 12.16
C LEU A 37 -10.49 3.61 13.63
N ALA A 38 -9.77 4.38 14.45
CA ALA A 38 -10.15 4.61 15.84
C ALA A 38 -11.51 5.30 16.01
N LYS A 39 -11.97 6.06 14.99
CA LYS A 39 -13.29 6.70 14.95
C LYS A 39 -14.38 5.77 14.44
N ASP A 40 -14.05 4.69 13.76
CA ASP A 40 -15.01 3.74 13.17
C ASP A 40 -15.59 2.76 14.22
N LYS A 41 -16.35 3.30 15.17
CA LYS A 41 -16.92 2.52 16.29
C LYS A 41 -17.90 1.42 15.86
N LYS A 42 -18.48 1.54 14.68
CA LYS A 42 -19.47 0.60 14.13
C LYS A 42 -18.89 -0.36 13.09
N GLY A 43 -17.61 -0.21 12.74
CA GLY A 43 -16.91 -1.08 11.77
C GLY A 43 -17.35 -0.90 10.32
N HIS A 44 -17.97 0.21 9.94
CA HIS A 44 -18.39 0.44 8.56
C HIS A 44 -17.21 0.59 7.61
N LEU A 45 -16.17 1.32 8.04
CA LEU A 45 -14.92 1.44 7.28
C LEU A 45 -14.19 0.09 7.23
N GLN A 46 -14.11 -0.61 8.35
CA GLN A 46 -13.50 -1.94 8.41
C GLN A 46 -14.19 -2.90 7.43
N LYS A 47 -15.53 -2.89 7.36
CA LYS A 47 -16.27 -3.71 6.41
C LYS A 47 -15.90 -3.39 4.96
N ILE A 48 -15.82 -2.11 4.58
CA ILE A 48 -15.37 -1.69 3.25
C ILE A 48 -13.93 -2.21 2.99
N MET A 49 -13.03 -2.05 3.97
CA MET A 49 -11.65 -2.53 3.87
C MET A 49 -11.58 -4.04 3.65
N ASP A 50 -12.49 -4.80 4.25
CA ASP A 50 -12.54 -6.27 4.11
C ASP A 50 -13.13 -6.72 2.77
N GLU A 51 -14.04 -5.93 2.20
CA GLU A 51 -14.72 -6.25 0.94
C GLU A 51 -13.93 -5.81 -0.31
N VAL A 52 -13.08 -4.78 -0.20
CA VAL A 52 -12.32 -4.24 -1.33
C VAL A 52 -11.36 -5.27 -1.91
N VAL A 53 -11.45 -5.46 -3.22
CA VAL A 53 -10.59 -6.38 -3.98
C VAL A 53 -9.32 -5.70 -4.52
N ASP A 54 -8.35 -6.50 -4.96
CA ASP A 54 -7.02 -6.01 -5.35
C ASP A 54 -7.06 -5.01 -6.52
N GLY A 55 -7.94 -5.22 -7.50
CA GLY A 55 -8.12 -4.30 -8.62
C GLY A 55 -8.65 -2.92 -8.20
N GLU A 56 -9.60 -2.88 -7.26
CA GLU A 56 -10.09 -1.61 -6.69
C GLU A 56 -8.99 -0.90 -5.90
N MET A 57 -8.25 -1.65 -5.06
CA MET A 57 -7.13 -1.11 -4.28
C MET A 57 -6.08 -0.43 -5.14
N GLN A 58 -5.81 -0.98 -6.33
CA GLN A 58 -4.88 -0.37 -7.28
C GLN A 58 -5.46 0.93 -7.85
N ASN A 59 -6.73 0.94 -8.24
CA ASN A 59 -7.40 2.12 -8.79
C ASN A 59 -7.42 3.29 -7.80
N PHE A 60 -7.65 3.04 -6.52
CA PHE A 60 -7.66 4.10 -5.50
C PHE A 60 -6.33 4.85 -5.44
N LYS A 61 -5.22 4.15 -5.56
CA LYS A 61 -3.91 4.81 -5.58
C LYS A 61 -3.61 5.47 -6.92
N ALA A 62 -3.94 4.83 -8.03
CA ALA A 62 -3.66 5.35 -9.37
C ALA A 62 -4.48 6.60 -9.73
N LYS A 63 -5.74 6.67 -9.25
CA LYS A 63 -6.70 7.73 -9.62
C LYS A 63 -6.78 8.87 -8.60
N GLY A 64 -6.07 8.77 -7.48
CA GLY A 64 -5.91 9.86 -6.52
C GLY A 64 -6.97 9.97 -5.43
N GLY A 65 -6.86 11.02 -4.61
CA GLY A 65 -7.64 11.19 -3.38
C GLY A 65 -9.12 11.45 -3.61
N ALA A 66 -9.49 12.28 -4.57
CA ALA A 66 -10.89 12.55 -4.90
C ALA A 66 -11.64 11.26 -5.31
N TYR A 67 -11.02 10.46 -6.18
CA TYR A 67 -11.57 9.17 -6.59
C TYR A 67 -11.69 8.21 -5.39
N THR A 68 -10.70 8.20 -4.50
CA THR A 68 -10.73 7.38 -3.28
C THR A 68 -11.84 7.82 -2.33
N ARG A 69 -12.04 9.12 -2.16
CA ARG A 69 -13.16 9.65 -1.36
C ARG A 69 -14.49 9.13 -1.86
N GLU A 70 -14.73 9.28 -3.16
CA GLU A 70 -16.00 8.92 -3.77
C GLU A 70 -16.22 7.40 -3.82
N ASN A 71 -15.23 6.64 -4.29
CA ASN A 71 -15.41 5.24 -4.66
C ASN A 71 -15.00 4.24 -3.56
N PHE A 72 -14.24 4.68 -2.55
CA PHE A 72 -13.91 3.88 -1.38
C PHE A 72 -14.74 4.29 -0.17
N PHE A 73 -14.53 5.52 0.34
CA PHE A 73 -15.27 6.00 1.51
C PHE A 73 -16.76 6.21 1.20
N GLY A 74 -17.09 6.60 -0.03
CA GLY A 74 -18.47 6.80 -0.51
C GLY A 74 -19.29 5.52 -0.61
N LYS A 75 -18.68 4.32 -0.50
CA LYS A 75 -19.42 3.05 -0.42
C LYS A 75 -20.37 2.98 0.78
N HIS A 76 -20.10 3.75 1.84
CA HIS A 76 -20.97 3.84 3.01
C HIS A 76 -20.98 5.27 3.57
N PRO A 77 -22.18 5.87 3.83
CA PRO A 77 -22.29 7.23 4.34
C PRO A 77 -21.52 7.48 5.65
N GLU A 78 -21.51 6.52 6.58
CA GLU A 78 -20.78 6.63 7.84
C GLU A 78 -19.26 6.61 7.64
N ALA A 79 -18.75 5.81 6.70
CA ALA A 79 -17.32 5.81 6.36
C ALA A 79 -16.91 7.15 5.71
N LEU A 80 -17.76 7.71 4.85
CA LEU A 80 -17.51 9.02 4.24
C LEU A 80 -17.44 10.15 5.29
N LYS A 81 -18.26 10.08 6.35
CA LYS A 81 -18.22 11.04 7.48
C LYS A 81 -16.88 11.04 8.20
N LEU A 82 -16.19 9.88 8.29
CA LEU A 82 -14.90 9.77 8.98
C LEU A 82 -13.81 10.62 8.34
N VAL A 83 -13.94 10.89 7.04
CA VAL A 83 -12.96 11.65 6.24
C VAL A 83 -13.47 13.02 5.79
N LYS A 84 -14.61 13.48 6.31
CA LYS A 84 -15.22 14.77 5.94
C LYS A 84 -14.27 15.96 6.13
N GLY A 85 -13.41 15.92 7.14
CA GLY A 85 -12.44 16.97 7.45
C GLY A 85 -11.10 16.85 6.73
N LEU A 86 -10.88 15.80 5.93
CA LEU A 86 -9.65 15.60 5.18
C LEU A 86 -9.79 16.16 3.77
N THR A 87 -8.73 16.77 3.26
CA THR A 87 -8.60 17.13 1.85
C THR A 87 -8.35 15.89 0.99
N ASP A 88 -8.51 16.02 -0.33
CA ASP A 88 -8.21 14.91 -1.24
C ASP A 88 -6.71 14.57 -1.25
N ASP A 89 -5.86 15.56 -1.06
CA ASP A 89 -4.40 15.33 -0.91
C ASP A 89 -4.06 14.54 0.36
N GLU A 90 -4.75 14.81 1.47
CA GLU A 90 -4.59 14.04 2.71
C GLU A 90 -5.09 12.61 2.54
N ILE A 91 -6.21 12.40 1.85
CA ILE A 91 -6.69 11.06 1.50
C ILE A 91 -5.69 10.33 0.60
N TYR A 92 -5.11 11.02 -0.38
CA TYR A 92 -4.08 10.43 -1.24
C TYR A 92 -2.82 10.00 -0.46
N LYS A 93 -2.48 10.73 0.61
CA LYS A 93 -1.36 10.41 1.51
C LYS A 93 -1.61 9.22 2.43
N LEU A 94 -2.85 8.74 2.56
CA LEU A 94 -3.15 7.52 3.29
C LEU A 94 -2.41 6.34 2.65
N ASN A 95 -1.31 5.95 3.27
CA ASN A 95 -0.34 5.05 2.68
C ASN A 95 -0.64 3.58 3.00
N ARG A 96 -0.05 2.68 2.21
CA ARG A 96 -0.07 1.25 2.49
C ARG A 96 0.95 0.90 3.55
N GLY A 97 0.64 -0.10 4.38
CA GLY A 97 1.45 -0.49 5.53
C GLY A 97 2.88 -0.90 5.17
N GLY A 98 3.06 -1.57 4.02
CA GLY A 98 4.39 -1.97 3.55
C GLY A 98 5.34 -0.82 3.18
N HIS A 99 4.80 0.41 3.09
CA HIS A 99 5.59 1.64 2.90
C HIS A 99 5.62 2.53 4.15
N ASP A 100 5.12 2.04 5.27
CA ASP A 100 5.17 2.73 6.55
C ASP A 100 6.28 2.13 7.42
N PRO A 101 7.40 2.83 7.64
CA PRO A 101 8.53 2.27 8.37
C PRO A 101 8.18 1.87 9.81
N TYR A 102 7.25 2.57 10.47
CA TYR A 102 6.80 2.23 11.82
C TYR A 102 6.00 0.93 11.85
N LYS A 103 5.10 0.74 10.89
CA LYS A 103 4.32 -0.50 10.76
C LYS A 103 5.20 -1.68 10.38
N VAL A 104 6.17 -1.46 9.50
CA VAL A 104 7.15 -2.48 9.10
C VAL A 104 8.03 -2.85 10.28
N TYR A 105 8.58 -1.87 11.00
CA TYR A 105 9.36 -2.12 12.21
C TYR A 105 8.58 -2.93 13.26
N ALA A 106 7.35 -2.52 13.57
CA ALA A 106 6.51 -3.22 14.54
C ALA A 106 6.26 -4.68 14.12
N ALA A 107 6.02 -4.92 12.82
CA ALA A 107 5.82 -6.28 12.30
C ALA A 107 7.08 -7.15 12.45
N TYR A 108 8.26 -6.60 12.16
CA TYR A 108 9.52 -7.32 12.36
C TYR A 108 9.80 -7.57 13.84
N HIS A 109 9.58 -6.56 14.69
CA HIS A 109 9.73 -6.71 16.13
C HIS A 109 8.86 -7.84 16.68
N GLU A 110 7.60 -7.89 16.28
CA GLU A 110 6.68 -8.97 16.68
C GLU A 110 7.14 -10.34 16.13
N ALA A 111 7.57 -10.36 14.86
CA ALA A 111 8.01 -11.58 14.21
C ALA A 111 9.23 -12.23 14.88
N VAL A 112 10.24 -11.44 15.26
CA VAL A 112 11.46 -11.97 15.90
C VAL A 112 11.25 -12.39 17.35
N ASN A 113 10.24 -11.85 18.02
CA ASN A 113 9.89 -12.22 19.38
C ASN A 113 8.89 -13.39 19.44
N HIS A 114 8.24 -13.73 18.33
CA HIS A 114 7.31 -14.87 18.26
C HIS A 114 8.06 -16.20 18.39
N LYS A 115 7.48 -17.10 19.18
CA LYS A 115 8.05 -18.44 19.42
C LYS A 115 7.02 -19.52 19.14
N GLY A 116 7.49 -20.70 18.82
CA GLY A 116 6.64 -21.89 18.64
C GLY A 116 6.26 -22.18 17.18
N SER A 117 6.30 -21.20 16.29
CA SER A 117 6.09 -21.40 14.86
C SER A 117 6.82 -20.34 14.01
N PRO A 118 7.14 -20.63 12.75
CA PRO A 118 7.71 -19.62 11.87
C PRO A 118 6.69 -18.50 11.60
N THR A 119 7.21 -17.28 11.37
CA THR A 119 6.38 -16.12 11.09
C THR A 119 6.54 -15.66 9.63
N VAL A 120 5.42 -15.38 8.96
CA VAL A 120 5.39 -14.70 7.67
C VAL A 120 4.81 -13.30 7.85
N ILE A 121 5.45 -12.30 7.23
CA ILE A 121 4.95 -10.93 7.16
C ILE A 121 4.41 -10.69 5.75
N LEU A 122 3.11 -10.46 5.64
CA LEU A 122 2.43 -10.12 4.39
C LEU A 122 2.27 -8.61 4.30
N ALA A 123 3.15 -7.96 3.55
CA ALA A 123 3.17 -6.51 3.42
C ALA A 123 2.50 -6.05 2.12
N LEU A 124 1.48 -5.20 2.22
CA LEU A 124 0.86 -4.55 1.07
C LEU A 124 1.70 -3.34 0.65
N THR A 125 2.18 -3.37 -0.58
CA THR A 125 3.00 -2.31 -1.17
C THR A 125 2.33 -1.71 -2.41
N THR A 126 2.86 -0.59 -2.88
CA THR A 126 2.47 0.04 -4.15
C THR A 126 3.54 -0.27 -5.19
N LYS A 127 3.15 -0.83 -6.31
CA LYS A 127 4.09 -1.11 -7.40
C LYS A 127 4.64 0.19 -7.99
N GLY A 128 5.95 0.27 -8.17
CA GLY A 128 6.61 1.49 -8.63
C GLY A 128 6.54 2.63 -7.60
N TYR A 129 6.52 2.32 -6.31
CA TYR A 129 6.48 3.32 -5.25
C TYR A 129 7.60 4.36 -5.42
N GLY A 130 7.23 5.62 -5.47
CA GLY A 130 8.16 6.73 -5.63
C GLY A 130 8.47 7.15 -7.06
N VAL A 131 8.10 6.37 -8.07
CA VAL A 131 8.46 6.67 -9.49
C VAL A 131 7.49 7.65 -10.18
N GLY A 132 6.90 8.55 -9.45
CA GLY A 132 6.07 9.64 -9.98
C GLY A 132 4.80 9.14 -10.66
N SER A 133 4.54 9.62 -11.87
CA SER A 133 3.33 9.32 -12.64
C SER A 133 3.12 7.83 -12.96
N ARG A 134 4.14 7.01 -12.75
CA ARG A 134 4.07 5.56 -12.96
C ARG A 134 3.74 4.78 -11.69
N GLU A 135 3.65 5.45 -10.55
CA GLU A 135 3.30 4.81 -9.28
C GLU A 135 1.89 4.22 -9.35
N ALA A 136 1.75 2.94 -9.05
CA ALA A 136 0.51 2.16 -9.08
C ALA A 136 -0.13 1.95 -10.47
N ASP A 137 0.47 2.44 -11.55
CA ASP A 137 -0.03 2.23 -12.90
C ASP A 137 0.01 0.73 -13.28
N ASN A 138 -1.00 0.26 -14.02
CA ASN A 138 -1.07 -1.11 -14.51
C ASN A 138 0.11 -1.49 -15.42
N THR A 139 0.69 -0.52 -16.11
CA THR A 139 1.82 -0.71 -17.02
C THR A 139 3.18 -0.57 -16.35
N THR A 140 3.24 -0.26 -15.05
CA THR A 140 4.50 -0.04 -14.33
C THR A 140 5.47 -1.22 -14.45
N HIS A 141 4.95 -2.45 -14.50
CA HIS A 141 5.79 -3.64 -14.67
C HIS A 141 6.40 -3.80 -16.08
N GLN A 142 5.91 -3.04 -17.07
CA GLN A 142 6.42 -3.04 -18.44
C GLN A 142 7.42 -1.92 -18.70
N VAL A 143 7.62 -1.03 -17.74
CA VAL A 143 8.54 0.10 -17.87
C VAL A 143 9.99 -0.41 -17.83
N LYS A 144 10.66 -0.37 -18.97
CA LYS A 144 12.09 -0.76 -19.10
C LYS A 144 13.04 0.37 -18.74
N LYS A 145 12.62 1.64 -18.87
CA LYS A 145 13.45 2.82 -18.62
C LYS A 145 12.59 3.95 -18.04
N LEU A 146 13.06 4.57 -16.98
CA LEU A 146 12.45 5.78 -16.40
C LEU A 146 12.88 7.02 -17.22
N SER A 147 11.98 8.00 -17.34
CA SER A 147 12.34 9.32 -17.85
C SER A 147 13.24 10.06 -16.85
N LEU A 148 14.01 11.03 -17.33
CA LEU A 148 14.83 11.87 -16.45
C LEU A 148 14.00 12.58 -15.39
N ASP A 149 12.78 12.99 -15.71
CA ASP A 149 11.88 13.66 -14.76
C ASP A 149 11.42 12.69 -13.65
N ASN A 150 11.07 11.46 -14.00
CA ASN A 150 10.75 10.44 -13.00
C ASN A 150 11.95 10.10 -12.11
N ILE A 151 13.17 10.06 -12.66
CA ILE A 151 14.41 9.86 -11.89
C ILE A 151 14.64 11.02 -10.90
N LYS A 152 14.46 12.27 -11.36
CA LYS A 152 14.56 13.45 -10.50
C LYS A 152 13.51 13.43 -9.38
N MET A 153 12.25 13.14 -9.73
CA MET A 153 11.17 13.02 -8.75
C MET A 153 11.46 11.94 -7.71
N PHE A 154 12.01 10.80 -8.12
CA PHE A 154 12.41 9.73 -7.20
C PHE A 154 13.50 10.18 -6.25
N ARG A 155 14.56 10.81 -6.80
CA ARG A 155 15.66 11.38 -6.00
C ARG A 155 15.15 12.37 -4.97
N ASP A 156 14.33 13.33 -5.41
CA ASP A 156 13.84 14.42 -4.56
C ASP A 156 12.87 13.88 -3.48
N ARG A 157 12.04 12.91 -3.84
CA ARG A 157 11.11 12.27 -2.90
C ARG A 157 11.80 11.51 -1.77
N PHE A 158 12.95 10.89 -2.07
CA PHE A 158 13.70 10.08 -1.10
C PHE A 158 14.94 10.78 -0.57
N ASP A 159 15.09 12.07 -0.86
CA ASP A 159 16.21 12.91 -0.42
C ASP A 159 17.58 12.25 -0.68
N ILE A 160 17.74 11.71 -1.89
CA ILE A 160 18.97 11.02 -2.28
C ILE A 160 20.03 12.06 -2.66
N PRO A 161 21.15 12.19 -1.89
CA PRO A 161 22.11 13.27 -2.05
C PRO A 161 23.10 13.04 -3.21
N VAL A 162 22.58 12.58 -4.36
CA VAL A 162 23.38 12.30 -5.55
C VAL A 162 22.77 12.91 -6.79
N SER A 163 23.60 13.18 -7.81
CA SER A 163 23.13 13.59 -9.11
C SER A 163 22.26 12.49 -9.73
N TYR A 164 21.20 12.88 -10.44
CA TYR A 164 20.32 11.94 -11.15
C TYR A 164 21.07 11.04 -12.16
N THR A 165 22.24 11.46 -12.65
CA THR A 165 23.09 10.68 -13.55
C THR A 165 23.64 9.40 -12.89
N HIS A 166 23.68 9.34 -11.56
CA HIS A 166 24.13 8.17 -10.80
C HIS A 166 23.00 7.24 -10.38
N LEU A 167 21.74 7.58 -10.68
CA LEU A 167 20.58 6.74 -10.39
C LEU A 167 20.26 5.74 -11.51
N THR A 168 21.09 5.63 -12.50
CA THR A 168 20.95 4.57 -13.51
C THR A 168 21.29 3.23 -12.86
N LEU A 169 20.30 2.35 -12.75
CA LEU A 169 20.56 0.96 -12.39
C LEU A 169 21.58 0.39 -13.38
N PRO A 170 22.60 -0.32 -12.91
CA PRO A 170 23.49 -1.03 -13.83
C PRO A 170 22.62 -1.94 -14.70
N THR A 171 22.69 -1.73 -16.00
CA THR A 171 22.10 -2.64 -16.97
C THR A 171 22.90 -3.93 -16.83
N ILE A 172 22.34 -4.92 -16.14
CA ILE A 172 22.88 -6.26 -16.20
C ILE A 172 22.58 -6.71 -17.62
N GLY A 173 23.59 -6.58 -18.46
CA GLY A 173 23.55 -7.16 -19.78
C GLY A 173 23.50 -8.68 -19.62
N CYS A 174 22.40 -9.27 -20.07
CA CYS A 174 22.34 -10.68 -20.38
C CYS A 174 22.88 -10.91 -21.78
#